data_e47dcec5517d428a5e692bb630ac5460
#
_entry.id   e47dcec5517d428a5e692bb630ac5460
#
_cell.length_a   1.000
_cell.length_b   1.000
_cell.length_c   1.000
_cell.angle_alpha   90.00
_cell.angle_beta   90.00
_cell.angle_gamma   90.00
#
_symmetry.space_group_name_H-M   'P 1'
#
loop_
_entity.id
_entity.type
_entity.pdbx_description
1 polymer ?
#
loop_
_entity_poly.entity_id
_entity_poly.type
_entity_poly.pdbx_seq_one_letter_code
_entity_poly.pdbx_strand_id
1 'polypeptide(L)'
;MSNAEEILGVVDEFAEKKLRPRASEFESNEELPYDVIQEISSYGVLGATIPKEYGGLSLDSLDYGRLTEIIGKACNSVRELLTVHVSLVGESIKRWGTEEQKRKWLPEMAKGNLLFSFALTEPEVGSDAKAVGTSYKQVNNHFILNGHKKWISFADIADCFLVFASSEGKVSAFIVERSMTGVSTNKMSKLLASNSSHIAEIHLQDVKVPAENLLGPIGGGWSYVVNTALDHGRYSIAWAGVAIAQEALEAMVAYSRRRKQGNKYICEYEAIQTILAEASVNIKAARSLCQEAGKKRQDRHTDAVIETTIAKYFASKMAMKVATDAVQVFGGNGFSREYPVERLFREAKVLEIIEGTSQVLQPIIAQHALHTCSQKGGLLRI
;
A
#
# COMPACT_ATOMS: atom_id res chain seq x y z
N MET A 1 6.41 -6.67 28.01
CA MET A 1 6.00 -6.59 26.59
C MET A 1 7.11 -5.88 25.84
N SER A 2 7.38 -6.20 24.58
CA SER A 2 8.30 -5.40 23.77
C SER A 2 7.65 -4.04 23.50
N ASN A 3 8.46 -3.00 23.22
CA ASN A 3 7.94 -1.68 22.85
C ASN A 3 6.99 -1.75 21.62
N ALA A 4 7.20 -2.71 20.72
CA ALA A 4 6.34 -2.94 19.54
C ALA A 4 4.95 -3.46 19.95
N GLU A 5 4.85 -4.41 20.89
CA GLU A 5 3.56 -4.94 21.38
C GLU A 5 2.71 -3.86 22.06
N GLU A 6 3.33 -2.94 22.80
CA GLU A 6 2.64 -1.81 23.42
C GLU A 6 2.08 -0.86 22.37
N ILE A 7 2.88 -0.49 21.36
CA ILE A 7 2.46 0.37 20.25
C ILE A 7 1.32 -0.29 19.46
N LEU A 8 1.45 -1.58 19.11
CA LEU A 8 0.42 -2.29 18.37
C LEU A 8 -0.90 -2.36 19.16
N GLY A 9 -0.84 -2.54 20.48
CA GLY A 9 -2.03 -2.52 21.33
C GLY A 9 -2.74 -1.17 21.37
N VAL A 10 -2.00 -0.08 21.48
CA VAL A 10 -2.56 1.30 21.45
C VAL A 10 -3.17 1.61 20.09
N VAL A 11 -2.50 1.22 19.01
CA VAL A 11 -3.01 1.45 17.65
C VAL A 11 -4.25 0.60 17.36
N ASP A 12 -4.31 -0.64 17.87
CA ASP A 12 -5.50 -1.50 17.74
C ASP A 12 -6.71 -0.87 18.44
N GLU A 13 -6.54 -0.36 19.64
CA GLU A 13 -7.59 0.35 20.37
C GLU A 13 -8.08 1.60 19.60
N PHE A 14 -7.15 2.40 19.06
CA PHE A 14 -7.47 3.54 18.23
C PHE A 14 -8.22 3.12 16.95
N ALA A 15 -7.73 2.09 16.26
CA ALA A 15 -8.34 1.58 15.03
C ALA A 15 -9.79 1.13 15.29
N GLU A 16 -10.03 0.37 16.36
CA GLU A 16 -11.37 -0.12 16.71
C GLU A 16 -12.33 1.00 17.13
N LYS A 17 -11.86 1.94 17.95
CA LYS A 17 -12.73 2.96 18.54
C LYS A 17 -12.93 4.21 17.68
N LYS A 18 -11.94 4.55 16.83
CA LYS A 18 -11.92 5.82 16.10
C LYS A 18 -11.98 5.65 14.58
N LEU A 19 -11.29 4.65 14.01
CA LEU A 19 -11.24 4.48 12.56
C LEU A 19 -12.41 3.65 12.04
N ARG A 20 -12.64 2.45 12.59
CA ARG A 20 -13.67 1.52 12.12
C ARG A 20 -15.07 2.15 12.07
N PRO A 21 -15.55 2.87 13.10
CA PRO A 21 -16.88 3.47 13.06
C PRO A 21 -17.05 4.54 11.98
N ARG A 22 -15.96 5.19 11.57
CA ARG A 22 -15.97 6.32 10.63
C ARG A 22 -15.51 5.95 9.21
N ALA A 23 -15.03 4.73 8.97
CA ALA A 23 -14.45 4.36 7.70
C ALA A 23 -15.42 4.52 6.49
N SER A 24 -16.71 4.21 6.68
CA SER A 24 -17.73 4.42 5.64
C SER A 24 -18.06 5.90 5.43
N GLU A 25 -18.00 6.71 6.48
CA GLU A 25 -18.15 8.17 6.42
C GLU A 25 -17.01 8.79 5.58
N PHE A 26 -15.76 8.44 5.88
CA PHE A 26 -14.61 8.94 5.12
C PHE A 26 -14.72 8.62 3.63
N GLU A 27 -15.06 7.38 3.30
CA GLU A 27 -15.21 6.94 1.90
C GLU A 27 -16.36 7.67 1.20
N SER A 28 -17.49 7.92 1.90
CA SER A 28 -18.65 8.62 1.35
C SER A 28 -18.41 10.11 1.15
N ASN A 29 -17.65 10.73 2.05
CA ASN A 29 -17.28 12.14 1.98
C ASN A 29 -16.09 12.38 1.02
N GLU A 30 -15.48 11.31 0.51
CA GLU A 30 -14.28 11.35 -0.32
C GLU A 30 -13.12 12.12 0.36
N GLU A 31 -13.01 11.96 1.69
CA GLU A 31 -12.05 12.70 2.50
C GLU A 31 -11.60 11.90 3.72
N LEU A 32 -10.29 11.78 3.91
CA LEU A 32 -9.70 11.42 5.18
C LEU A 32 -9.37 12.70 5.94
N PRO A 33 -10.08 13.01 7.04
CA PRO A 33 -9.91 14.26 7.75
C PRO A 33 -8.49 14.43 8.32
N TYR A 34 -8.00 15.65 8.30
CA TYR A 34 -6.64 15.96 8.75
C TYR A 34 -6.41 15.68 10.25
N ASP A 35 -7.45 15.84 11.08
CA ASP A 35 -7.41 15.48 12.50
C ASP A 35 -7.13 13.99 12.72
N VAL A 36 -7.67 13.12 11.87
CA VAL A 36 -7.38 11.67 11.89
C VAL A 36 -5.92 11.41 11.54
N ILE A 37 -5.38 12.10 10.54
CA ILE A 37 -3.97 11.99 10.15
C ILE A 37 -3.07 12.46 11.29
N GLN A 38 -3.40 13.57 11.94
CA GLN A 38 -2.66 14.07 13.09
C GLN A 38 -2.72 13.11 14.30
N GLU A 39 -3.91 12.58 14.58
CA GLU A 39 -4.09 11.64 15.71
C GLU A 39 -3.25 10.37 15.47
N ILE A 40 -3.29 9.76 14.29
CA ILE A 40 -2.48 8.58 14.00
C ILE A 40 -0.97 8.88 13.96
N SER A 41 -0.60 10.09 13.55
CA SER A 41 0.79 10.55 13.60
C SER A 41 1.32 10.62 15.03
N SER A 42 0.47 11.01 15.99
CA SER A 42 0.84 11.11 17.40
C SER A 42 1.26 9.78 18.02
N TYR A 43 0.80 8.66 17.45
CA TYR A 43 1.25 7.31 17.82
C TYR A 43 2.56 6.88 17.12
N GLY A 44 3.17 7.76 16.32
CA GLY A 44 4.41 7.49 15.59
C GLY A 44 4.26 6.59 14.37
N VAL A 45 3.04 6.27 13.97
CA VAL A 45 2.72 5.29 12.92
C VAL A 45 3.26 5.71 11.55
N LEU A 46 3.32 7.02 11.25
CA LEU A 46 3.91 7.53 10.00
C LEU A 46 5.44 7.38 9.97
N GLY A 47 6.07 7.12 11.12
CA GLY A 47 7.48 6.74 11.23
C GLY A 47 7.70 5.27 11.53
N ALA A 48 6.74 4.39 11.23
CA ALA A 48 6.74 2.99 11.68
C ALA A 48 8.06 2.25 11.42
N THR A 49 8.61 2.31 10.21
CA THR A 49 9.87 1.64 9.84
C THR A 49 11.08 2.57 9.78
N ILE A 50 10.88 3.88 10.04
CA ILE A 50 11.96 4.86 10.09
C ILE A 50 12.80 4.58 11.34
N PRO A 51 14.15 4.63 11.23
CA PRO A 51 15.04 4.40 12.37
C PRO A 51 14.81 5.38 13.52
N LYS A 52 15.05 4.91 14.75
CA LYS A 52 14.91 5.74 15.96
C LYS A 52 15.77 7.01 15.95
N GLU A 53 16.94 6.96 15.33
CA GLU A 53 17.84 8.12 15.17
C GLU A 53 17.20 9.26 14.37
N TYR A 54 16.20 8.96 13.52
CA TYR A 54 15.38 9.95 12.79
C TYR A 54 13.98 10.12 13.40
N GLY A 55 13.76 9.64 14.64
CA GLY A 55 12.50 9.82 15.37
C GLY A 55 11.40 8.81 15.04
N GLY A 56 11.69 7.75 14.28
CA GLY A 56 10.75 6.70 13.96
C GLY A 56 10.67 5.60 15.01
N LEU A 57 9.75 4.64 14.79
CA LEU A 57 9.51 3.50 15.69
C LEU A 57 10.48 2.34 15.45
N SER A 58 11.12 2.27 14.29
CA SER A 58 12.05 1.20 13.90
C SER A 58 11.41 -0.19 13.97
N LEU A 59 10.11 -0.30 13.64
CA LEU A 59 9.43 -1.59 13.58
C LEU A 59 10.09 -2.48 12.53
N ASP A 60 10.22 -3.76 12.86
CA ASP A 60 10.67 -4.74 11.89
C ASP A 60 9.57 -5.10 10.87
N SER A 61 9.89 -5.97 9.92
CA SER A 61 8.95 -6.31 8.85
C SER A 61 7.70 -7.02 9.38
N LEU A 62 7.81 -7.87 10.40
CA LEU A 62 6.66 -8.61 10.95
C LEU A 62 5.74 -7.67 11.73
N ASP A 63 6.30 -6.81 12.58
CA ASP A 63 5.52 -5.85 13.36
C ASP A 63 4.89 -4.77 12.47
N TYR A 64 5.59 -4.33 11.43
CA TYR A 64 5.01 -3.45 10.41
C TYR A 64 3.85 -4.13 9.65
N GLY A 65 3.99 -5.41 9.34
CA GLY A 65 2.91 -6.18 8.73
C GLY A 65 1.67 -6.27 9.63
N ARG A 66 1.86 -6.55 10.92
CA ARG A 66 0.78 -6.57 11.92
C ARG A 66 0.11 -5.20 12.07
N LEU A 67 0.90 -4.13 12.10
CA LEU A 67 0.40 -2.75 12.11
C LEU A 67 -0.48 -2.47 10.88
N THR A 68 -0.02 -2.88 9.71
CA THR A 68 -0.77 -2.73 8.46
C THR A 68 -2.08 -3.51 8.48
N GLU A 69 -2.08 -4.73 9.03
CA GLU A 69 -3.30 -5.54 9.21
C GLU A 69 -4.29 -4.88 10.17
N ILE A 70 -3.84 -4.44 11.35
CA ILE A 70 -4.67 -3.77 12.36
C ILE A 70 -5.40 -2.56 11.76
N ILE A 71 -4.64 -1.65 11.16
CA ILE A 71 -5.20 -0.42 10.58
C ILE A 71 -6.08 -0.73 9.37
N GLY A 72 -5.65 -1.65 8.51
CA GLY A 72 -6.37 -2.02 7.29
C GLY A 72 -7.72 -2.67 7.54
N LYS A 73 -7.87 -3.43 8.62
CA LYS A 73 -9.18 -3.96 9.05
C LYS A 73 -10.15 -2.84 9.38
N ALA A 74 -9.69 -1.82 10.05
CA ALA A 74 -10.54 -0.71 10.48
C ALA A 74 -10.81 0.29 9.34
N CYS A 75 -9.76 0.71 8.61
CA CYS A 75 -9.87 1.71 7.55
C CYS A 75 -8.77 1.51 6.50
N ASN A 76 -9.16 1.10 5.31
CA ASN A 76 -8.21 0.86 4.22
C ASN A 76 -7.49 2.13 3.75
N SER A 77 -8.16 3.30 3.74
CA SER A 77 -7.51 4.55 3.30
C SER A 77 -6.40 5.00 4.24
N VAL A 78 -6.56 4.81 5.57
CA VAL A 78 -5.47 5.09 6.53
C VAL A 78 -4.31 4.11 6.32
N ARG A 79 -4.61 2.82 6.06
CA ARG A 79 -3.59 1.83 5.70
C ARG A 79 -2.88 2.21 4.39
N GLU A 80 -3.61 2.78 3.42
CA GLU A 80 -3.04 3.24 2.16
C GLU A 80 -2.06 4.41 2.37
N LEU A 81 -2.36 5.32 3.31
CA LEU A 81 -1.42 6.37 3.71
C LEU A 81 -0.10 5.76 4.20
N LEU A 82 -0.15 4.72 5.06
CA LEU A 82 1.06 4.03 5.49
C LEU A 82 1.83 3.41 4.33
N THR A 83 1.13 2.79 3.39
CA THR A 83 1.79 2.21 2.21
C THR A 83 2.55 3.27 1.44
N VAL A 84 1.90 4.38 1.11
CA VAL A 84 2.50 5.43 0.28
C VAL A 84 3.62 6.15 1.03
N HIS A 85 3.32 6.62 2.23
CA HIS A 85 4.23 7.46 3.00
C HIS A 85 5.41 6.66 3.57
N VAL A 86 5.14 5.53 4.23
CA VAL A 86 6.16 4.73 4.91
C VAL A 86 6.84 3.76 3.95
N SER A 87 6.06 2.88 3.26
CA SER A 87 6.63 1.80 2.46
C SER A 87 7.23 2.26 1.15
N LEU A 88 6.56 3.16 0.41
CA LEU A 88 7.05 3.60 -0.89
C LEU A 88 8.10 4.70 -0.75
N VAL A 89 7.80 5.75 -0.02
CA VAL A 89 8.69 6.92 0.05
C VAL A 89 9.69 6.80 1.19
N GLY A 90 9.25 6.51 2.42
CA GLY A 90 10.12 6.41 3.58
C GLY A 90 11.24 5.38 3.39
N GLU A 91 10.92 4.17 2.93
CA GLU A 91 11.91 3.13 2.64
C GLU A 91 12.86 3.53 1.50
N SER A 92 12.38 4.27 0.49
CA SER A 92 13.21 4.78 -0.59
C SER A 92 14.23 5.80 -0.10
N ILE A 93 13.81 6.77 0.73
CA ILE A 93 14.72 7.79 1.31
C ILE A 93 15.69 7.11 2.28
N LYS A 94 15.22 6.22 3.14
CA LYS A 94 16.06 5.47 4.09
C LYS A 94 17.19 4.72 3.39
N ARG A 95 16.91 4.11 2.22
CA ARG A 95 17.87 3.29 1.50
C ARG A 95 18.78 4.07 0.56
N TRP A 96 18.26 5.05 -0.15
CA TRP A 96 18.96 5.71 -1.26
C TRP A 96 19.22 7.19 -1.04
N GLY A 97 18.71 7.78 0.04
CA GLY A 97 19.00 9.16 0.42
C GLY A 97 20.44 9.32 0.93
N THR A 98 21.02 10.49 0.65
CA THR A 98 22.24 10.94 1.34
C THR A 98 21.95 11.17 2.83
N GLU A 99 22.96 11.27 3.67
CA GLU A 99 22.75 11.54 5.10
C GLU A 99 22.05 12.89 5.34
N GLU A 100 22.33 13.89 4.50
CA GLU A 100 21.66 15.20 4.52
C GLU A 100 20.17 15.05 4.18
N GLN A 101 19.82 14.28 3.14
CA GLN A 101 18.44 13.99 2.76
C GLN A 101 17.70 13.23 3.86
N LYS A 102 18.32 12.19 4.44
CA LYS A 102 17.73 11.44 5.55
C LYS A 102 17.43 12.34 6.76
N ARG A 103 18.39 13.18 7.15
CA ARG A 103 18.24 14.14 8.26
C ARG A 103 17.22 15.24 7.97
N LYS A 104 17.06 15.63 6.71
CA LYS A 104 16.07 16.64 6.31
C LYS A 104 14.65 16.05 6.32
N TRP A 105 14.45 14.87 5.73
CA TRP A 105 13.11 14.37 5.42
C TRP A 105 12.56 13.37 6.44
N LEU A 106 13.36 12.38 6.89
CA LEU A 106 12.85 11.30 7.73
C LEU A 106 12.27 11.76 9.08
N PRO A 107 12.86 12.73 9.81
CA PRO A 107 12.25 13.21 11.05
C PRO A 107 10.90 13.89 10.85
N GLU A 108 10.74 14.66 9.77
CA GLU A 108 9.49 15.35 9.46
C GLU A 108 8.40 14.37 8.98
N MET A 109 8.80 13.33 8.24
CA MET A 109 7.93 12.21 7.89
C MET A 109 7.46 11.46 9.14
N ALA A 110 8.36 11.10 10.04
CA ALA A 110 8.06 10.33 11.25
C ALA A 110 7.07 11.04 12.17
N LYS A 111 7.14 12.38 12.24
CA LYS A 111 6.21 13.22 13.01
C LYS A 111 4.89 13.50 12.29
N GLY A 112 4.80 13.20 10.98
CA GLY A 112 3.67 13.60 10.15
C GLY A 112 3.58 15.10 9.86
N ASN A 113 4.68 15.84 10.07
CA ASN A 113 4.76 17.26 9.71
C ASN A 113 4.81 17.49 8.21
N LEU A 114 5.38 16.54 7.47
CA LEU A 114 5.41 16.51 6.01
C LEU A 114 4.82 15.18 5.52
N LEU A 115 3.79 15.24 4.73
CA LEU A 115 3.22 14.09 4.04
C LEU A 115 3.86 13.92 2.66
N PHE A 116 4.15 12.69 2.32
CA PHE A 116 4.76 12.33 1.04
C PHE A 116 3.86 11.44 0.20
N SER A 117 3.84 11.68 -1.11
CA SER A 117 3.19 10.82 -2.11
C SER A 117 4.21 10.26 -3.10
N PHE A 118 3.85 9.12 -3.69
CA PHE A 118 4.68 8.39 -4.65
C PHE A 118 4.15 8.60 -6.07
N ALA A 119 4.86 9.38 -6.89
CA ALA A 119 4.41 9.87 -8.18
C ALA A 119 5.12 9.18 -9.35
N LEU A 120 4.74 7.92 -9.63
CA LEU A 120 5.28 7.10 -10.73
C LEU A 120 4.35 7.09 -11.94
N THR A 121 3.10 6.70 -11.74
CA THR A 121 2.10 6.44 -12.79
C THR A 121 1.72 7.71 -13.56
N GLU A 122 1.47 7.58 -14.87
CA GLU A 122 1.07 8.64 -15.77
C GLU A 122 -0.19 8.24 -16.56
N PRO A 123 -0.88 9.15 -17.24
CA PRO A 123 -2.06 8.81 -18.03
C PRO A 123 -1.83 7.66 -19.02
N GLU A 124 -0.68 7.64 -19.69
CA GLU A 124 -0.32 6.66 -20.72
C GLU A 124 0.61 5.54 -20.20
N VAL A 125 1.08 5.64 -18.93
CA VAL A 125 2.11 4.74 -18.38
C VAL A 125 1.66 4.16 -17.05
N GLY A 126 1.27 2.89 -17.06
CA GLY A 126 0.89 2.12 -15.88
C GLY A 126 1.80 0.89 -15.69
N SER A 127 1.45 -0.24 -16.29
CA SER A 127 2.21 -1.50 -16.13
C SER A 127 3.62 -1.44 -16.74
N ASP A 128 3.82 -0.70 -17.84
CA ASP A 128 5.14 -0.42 -18.38
C ASP A 128 5.74 0.84 -17.74
N ALA A 129 5.92 0.78 -16.42
CA ALA A 129 6.37 1.92 -15.62
C ALA A 129 7.82 2.37 -15.94
N LYS A 130 8.56 1.68 -16.80
CA LYS A 130 9.85 2.14 -17.33
C LYS A 130 9.71 3.23 -18.39
N ALA A 131 8.57 3.25 -19.07
CA ALA A 131 8.29 4.17 -20.19
C ALA A 131 7.80 5.55 -19.70
N VAL A 132 8.25 6.00 -18.52
CA VAL A 132 7.86 7.29 -17.94
C VAL A 132 8.08 8.44 -18.94
N GLY A 133 7.01 9.19 -19.25
CA GLY A 133 7.03 10.32 -20.18
C GLY A 133 7.36 11.67 -19.51
N THR A 134 7.16 11.81 -18.20
CA THR A 134 7.65 12.96 -17.44
C THR A 134 9.13 13.13 -17.68
N SER A 135 9.56 14.30 -18.14
CA SER A 135 10.94 14.58 -18.54
C SER A 135 11.68 15.41 -17.50
N TYR A 136 13.01 15.28 -17.48
CA TYR A 136 13.88 16.22 -16.78
C TYR A 136 15.05 16.66 -17.65
N LYS A 137 15.55 17.87 -17.38
CA LYS A 137 16.77 18.41 -17.97
C LYS A 137 17.62 19.03 -16.87
N GLN A 138 18.88 18.66 -16.80
CA GLN A 138 19.83 19.29 -15.89
C GLN A 138 20.27 20.66 -16.40
N VAL A 139 20.18 21.67 -15.54
CA VAL A 139 20.60 23.05 -15.84
C VAL A 139 21.38 23.57 -14.62
N ASN A 140 22.69 23.70 -14.76
CA ASN A 140 23.60 24.07 -13.65
C ASN A 140 23.38 23.16 -12.42
N ASN A 141 23.03 23.73 -11.27
CA ASN A 141 22.82 23.02 -10.01
C ASN A 141 21.34 22.71 -9.72
N HIS A 142 20.52 22.55 -10.75
CA HIS A 142 19.11 22.15 -10.62
C HIS A 142 18.64 21.33 -11.82
N PHE A 143 17.46 20.73 -11.68
CA PHE A 143 16.76 20.02 -12.74
C PHE A 143 15.47 20.76 -13.08
N ILE A 144 15.10 20.79 -14.34
CA ILE A 144 13.81 21.29 -14.81
C ILE A 144 12.96 20.08 -15.15
N LEU A 145 11.81 19.92 -14.45
CA LEU A 145 10.87 18.82 -14.67
C LEU A 145 9.63 19.30 -15.38
N ASN A 146 9.18 18.50 -16.36
CA ASN A 146 7.93 18.69 -17.08
C ASN A 146 7.20 17.35 -17.21
N GLY A 147 5.90 17.31 -16.88
CA GLY A 147 5.11 16.09 -17.02
C GLY A 147 3.78 16.10 -16.30
N HIS A 148 3.10 14.96 -16.37
CA HIS A 148 1.78 14.75 -15.80
C HIS A 148 1.71 13.39 -15.13
N LYS A 149 1.46 13.36 -13.83
CA LYS A 149 1.26 12.15 -13.03
C LYS A 149 -0.22 11.95 -12.73
N LYS A 150 -0.66 10.70 -12.69
CA LYS A 150 -2.07 10.35 -12.48
C LYS A 150 -2.22 9.19 -11.49
N TRP A 151 -3.36 9.12 -10.82
CA TRP A 151 -3.68 8.10 -9.81
C TRP A 151 -2.73 8.15 -8.61
N ILE A 152 -2.32 9.36 -8.18
CA ILE A 152 -1.35 9.51 -7.10
C ILE A 152 -2.09 9.67 -5.77
N SER A 153 -2.03 8.63 -4.94
CA SER A 153 -2.67 8.61 -3.62
C SER A 153 -2.05 9.68 -2.72
N PHE A 154 -2.93 10.38 -1.99
CA PHE A 154 -2.64 11.51 -1.12
C PHE A 154 -2.02 12.72 -1.80
N ALA A 155 -1.91 12.75 -3.12
CA ALA A 155 -1.33 13.88 -3.82
C ALA A 155 -2.14 15.19 -3.67
N ASP A 156 -3.42 15.10 -3.33
CA ASP A 156 -4.24 16.28 -3.04
C ASP A 156 -3.77 17.05 -1.79
N ILE A 157 -3.22 16.36 -0.78
CA ILE A 157 -2.82 16.93 0.51
C ILE A 157 -1.33 16.81 0.84
N ALA A 158 -0.56 15.99 0.11
CA ALA A 158 0.85 15.78 0.39
C ALA A 158 1.67 17.06 0.21
N ASP A 159 2.68 17.27 1.07
CA ASP A 159 3.62 18.37 1.00
C ASP A 159 4.74 18.13 0.01
N CYS A 160 5.09 16.86 -0.20
CA CYS A 160 6.19 16.43 -1.06
C CYS A 160 5.79 15.22 -1.91
N PHE A 161 6.41 15.15 -3.07
CA PHE A 161 6.20 14.08 -4.05
C PHE A 161 7.53 13.41 -4.40
N LEU A 162 7.61 12.09 -4.31
CA LEU A 162 8.70 11.34 -4.94
C LEU A 162 8.34 11.11 -6.40
N VAL A 163 8.89 11.95 -7.27
CA VAL A 163 8.58 12.01 -8.70
C VAL A 163 9.63 11.26 -9.51
N PHE A 164 9.17 10.44 -10.46
CA PHE A 164 10.04 9.77 -11.43
C PHE A 164 9.94 10.46 -12.78
N ALA A 165 11.08 10.83 -13.33
CA ALA A 165 11.20 11.49 -14.62
C ALA A 165 12.34 10.88 -15.45
N SER A 166 12.25 10.98 -16.76
CA SER A 166 13.18 10.38 -17.72
C SER A 166 13.97 11.45 -18.49
N SER A 167 15.22 11.17 -18.76
CA SER A 167 16.03 11.89 -19.75
C SER A 167 16.83 10.86 -20.53
N GLU A 168 16.77 10.94 -21.86
CA GLU A 168 17.44 10.00 -22.76
C GLU A 168 17.17 8.52 -22.42
N GLY A 169 15.93 8.20 -22.03
CA GLY A 169 15.50 6.84 -21.66
C GLY A 169 15.98 6.36 -20.28
N LYS A 170 16.63 7.20 -19.49
CA LYS A 170 17.10 6.89 -18.13
C LYS A 170 16.21 7.58 -17.09
N VAL A 171 15.58 6.79 -16.25
CA VAL A 171 14.70 7.27 -15.19
C VAL A 171 15.50 7.69 -13.97
N SER A 172 15.21 8.87 -13.41
CA SER A 172 15.72 9.39 -12.15
C SER A 172 14.57 9.67 -11.18
N ALA A 173 14.86 9.74 -9.89
CA ALA A 173 13.89 10.01 -8.84
C ALA A 173 14.19 11.35 -8.16
N PHE A 174 13.17 12.17 -7.95
CA PHE A 174 13.29 13.53 -7.42
C PHE A 174 12.30 13.75 -6.29
N ILE A 175 12.74 14.37 -5.19
CA ILE A 175 11.84 14.88 -4.16
C ILE A 175 11.41 16.29 -4.60
N VAL A 176 10.13 16.42 -4.95
CA VAL A 176 9.52 17.67 -5.41
C VAL A 176 8.60 18.19 -4.31
N GLU A 177 8.85 19.39 -3.81
CA GLU A 177 7.99 20.03 -2.81
C GLU A 177 6.78 20.67 -3.51
N ARG A 178 5.60 20.55 -2.93
CA ARG A 178 4.34 21.14 -3.45
C ARG A 178 4.46 22.64 -3.69
N SER A 179 5.23 23.33 -2.85
CA SER A 179 5.45 24.78 -2.92
C SER A 179 6.31 25.24 -4.10
N MET A 180 6.97 24.32 -4.82
CA MET A 180 7.79 24.69 -5.99
C MET A 180 6.92 25.26 -7.10
N THR A 181 7.34 26.38 -7.69
CA THR A 181 6.64 27.02 -8.82
C THR A 181 6.51 26.02 -9.97
N GLY A 182 5.32 25.96 -10.56
CA GLY A 182 5.00 25.04 -11.66
C GLY A 182 4.42 23.70 -11.22
N VAL A 183 4.28 23.45 -9.91
CA VAL A 183 3.57 22.29 -9.37
C VAL A 183 2.11 22.62 -9.13
N SER A 184 1.21 21.79 -9.62
CA SER A 184 -0.21 21.85 -9.29
C SER A 184 -0.82 20.44 -9.19
N THR A 185 -1.89 20.32 -8.42
CA THR A 185 -2.61 19.05 -8.24
C THR A 185 -4.09 19.22 -8.49
N ASN A 186 -4.73 18.18 -9.06
CA ASN A 186 -6.17 18.13 -9.27
C ASN A 186 -6.73 16.87 -8.62
N LYS A 187 -7.55 17.05 -7.57
CA LYS A 187 -8.21 15.93 -6.88
C LYS A 187 -9.08 15.14 -7.84
N MET A 188 -9.01 13.84 -7.74
CA MET A 188 -9.88 12.90 -8.45
C MET A 188 -10.99 12.44 -7.53
N SER A 189 -12.21 12.30 -8.06
CA SER A 189 -13.40 11.90 -7.32
C SER A 189 -14.17 10.81 -8.04
N LYS A 190 -15.18 10.23 -7.38
CA LYS A 190 -16.08 9.21 -7.94
C LYS A 190 -15.35 7.94 -8.40
N LEU A 191 -14.31 7.57 -7.67
CA LEU A 191 -13.58 6.34 -7.92
C LEU A 191 -14.35 5.12 -7.39
N LEU A 192 -13.98 3.93 -7.87
CA LEU A 192 -14.59 2.69 -7.38
C LEU A 192 -14.37 2.53 -5.87
N ALA A 193 -13.17 2.83 -5.39
CA ALA A 193 -12.76 2.76 -3.99
C ALA A 193 -11.58 3.72 -3.73
N SER A 194 -11.11 3.77 -2.49
CA SER A 194 -10.04 4.68 -2.05
C SER A 194 -10.40 6.16 -2.28
N ASN A 195 -11.69 6.50 -2.23
CA ASN A 195 -12.15 7.87 -2.44
C ASN A 195 -11.62 8.81 -1.35
N SER A 196 -11.45 8.33 -0.12
CA SER A 196 -10.86 9.10 0.99
C SER A 196 -9.32 9.12 1.01
N SER A 197 -8.66 8.48 0.04
CA SER A 197 -7.19 8.50 -0.07
C SER A 197 -6.64 9.71 -0.83
N HIS A 198 -7.42 10.79 -0.97
CA HIS A 198 -6.99 12.05 -1.59
C HIS A 198 -6.23 11.86 -2.91
N ILE A 199 -6.71 10.94 -3.75
CA ILE A 199 -6.07 10.62 -5.03
C ILE A 199 -6.17 11.84 -5.95
N ALA A 200 -5.04 12.22 -6.57
CA ALA A 200 -4.98 13.36 -7.47
C ALA A 200 -4.07 13.11 -8.68
N GLU A 201 -4.22 13.99 -9.65
CA GLU A 201 -3.24 14.22 -10.72
C GLU A 201 -2.23 15.26 -10.22
N ILE A 202 -0.97 15.16 -10.71
CA ILE A 202 0.08 16.15 -10.46
C ILE A 202 0.58 16.65 -11.82
N HIS A 203 0.53 17.96 -12.01
CA HIS A 203 1.08 18.63 -13.19
C HIS A 203 2.38 19.35 -12.82
N LEU A 204 3.39 19.15 -13.64
CA LEU A 204 4.72 19.73 -13.51
C LEU A 204 5.01 20.55 -14.76
N GLN A 205 5.18 21.86 -14.59
CA GLN A 205 5.47 22.79 -15.68
C GLN A 205 6.71 23.62 -15.33
N ASP A 206 7.82 23.31 -15.99
CA ASP A 206 9.13 23.96 -15.78
C ASP A 206 9.54 24.02 -14.31
N VAL A 207 9.24 22.96 -13.55
CA VAL A 207 9.52 22.89 -12.11
C VAL A 207 11.01 22.83 -11.88
N LYS A 208 11.56 23.82 -11.18
CA LYS A 208 12.97 23.86 -10.78
C LYS A 208 13.19 23.06 -9.50
N VAL A 209 13.84 21.90 -9.65
CA VAL A 209 14.17 21.01 -8.54
C VAL A 209 15.67 21.13 -8.22
N PRO A 210 16.06 21.50 -7.00
CA PRO A 210 17.47 21.57 -6.59
C PRO A 210 18.19 20.22 -6.78
N ALA A 211 19.49 20.25 -7.08
CA ALA A 211 20.26 19.03 -7.30
C ALA A 211 20.31 18.13 -6.06
N GLU A 212 20.27 18.72 -4.86
CA GLU A 212 20.21 18.00 -3.59
C GLU A 212 18.90 17.24 -3.37
N ASN A 213 17.86 17.47 -4.17
CA ASN A 213 16.60 16.74 -4.12
C ASN A 213 16.57 15.52 -5.09
N LEU A 214 17.65 15.23 -5.82
CA LEU A 214 17.82 13.99 -6.56
C LEU A 214 18.00 12.83 -5.58
N LEU A 215 17.10 11.84 -5.60
CA LEU A 215 17.17 10.67 -4.74
C LEU A 215 17.88 9.51 -5.47
N GLY A 216 18.99 9.05 -4.90
CA GLY A 216 19.83 8.03 -5.51
C GLY A 216 20.64 8.55 -6.71
N PRO A 217 21.30 7.67 -7.48
CA PRO A 217 22.13 8.08 -8.61
C PRO A 217 21.27 8.55 -9.79
N ILE A 218 21.79 9.54 -10.55
CA ILE A 218 21.17 9.97 -11.81
C ILE A 218 21.03 8.80 -12.78
N GLY A 219 19.87 8.65 -13.42
CA GLY A 219 19.54 7.50 -14.28
C GLY A 219 19.29 6.19 -13.54
N GLY A 220 19.44 6.15 -12.21
CA GLY A 220 19.25 4.98 -11.37
C GLY A 220 17.85 4.86 -10.74
N GLY A 221 16.95 5.78 -11.04
CA GLY A 221 15.63 5.83 -10.42
C GLY A 221 14.85 4.53 -10.53
N TRP A 222 14.90 3.87 -11.70
CA TRP A 222 14.26 2.57 -11.88
C TRP A 222 14.96 1.47 -11.08
N SER A 223 16.24 1.27 -11.33
CA SER A 223 16.99 0.11 -10.80
C SER A 223 17.13 0.10 -9.29
N TYR A 224 17.11 1.27 -8.68
CA TYR A 224 17.29 1.43 -7.25
C TYR A 224 15.99 1.86 -6.55
N VAL A 225 15.47 3.04 -6.87
CA VAL A 225 14.40 3.67 -6.07
C VAL A 225 13.06 2.99 -6.32
N VAL A 226 12.63 2.82 -7.59
CA VAL A 226 11.35 2.17 -7.92
C VAL A 226 11.32 0.72 -7.42
N ASN A 227 12.39 -0.05 -7.65
CA ASN A 227 12.42 -1.45 -7.19
C ASN A 227 12.34 -1.57 -5.67
N THR A 228 13.00 -0.66 -4.93
CA THR A 228 12.87 -0.62 -3.46
C THR A 228 11.45 -0.25 -3.05
N ALA A 229 10.88 0.81 -3.61
CA ALA A 229 9.54 1.25 -3.30
C ALA A 229 8.50 0.16 -3.58
N LEU A 230 8.49 -0.42 -4.79
CA LEU A 230 7.53 -1.46 -5.17
C LEU A 230 7.68 -2.74 -4.34
N ASP A 231 8.90 -3.11 -3.93
CA ASP A 231 9.09 -4.27 -3.06
C ASP A 231 8.45 -4.04 -1.69
N HIS A 232 8.69 -2.89 -1.05
CA HIS A 232 8.09 -2.55 0.23
C HIS A 232 6.58 -2.28 0.11
N GLY A 233 6.13 -1.63 -0.98
CA GLY A 233 4.72 -1.41 -1.27
C GLY A 233 3.96 -2.73 -1.44
N ARG A 234 4.48 -3.69 -2.21
CA ARG A 234 3.89 -5.02 -2.37
C ARG A 234 3.75 -5.76 -1.05
N TYR A 235 4.72 -5.63 -0.15
CA TYR A 235 4.64 -6.22 1.18
C TYR A 235 3.49 -5.64 1.99
N SER A 236 3.34 -4.32 1.98
CA SER A 236 2.20 -3.64 2.62
C SER A 236 0.86 -4.03 2.00
N ILE A 237 0.78 -4.14 0.66
CA ILE A 237 -0.45 -4.56 -0.04
C ILE A 237 -0.81 -6.04 0.23
N ALA A 238 0.18 -6.91 0.43
CA ALA A 238 -0.08 -8.29 0.83
C ALA A 238 -0.82 -8.34 2.18
N TRP A 239 -0.36 -7.58 3.16
CA TRP A 239 -1.04 -7.45 4.45
C TRP A 239 -2.39 -6.73 4.36
N ALA A 240 -2.55 -5.77 3.43
CA ALA A 240 -3.84 -5.17 3.14
C ALA A 240 -4.88 -6.21 2.67
N GLY A 241 -4.45 -7.16 1.84
CA GLY A 241 -5.31 -8.27 1.41
C GLY A 241 -5.77 -9.14 2.58
N VAL A 242 -4.86 -9.44 3.52
CA VAL A 242 -5.20 -10.16 4.77
C VAL A 242 -6.18 -9.34 5.60
N ALA A 243 -5.95 -8.04 5.76
CA ALA A 243 -6.79 -7.15 6.55
C ALA A 243 -8.24 -7.07 6.03
N ILE A 244 -8.41 -6.80 4.73
CA ILE A 244 -9.74 -6.71 4.09
C ILE A 244 -10.48 -8.05 4.19
N ALA A 245 -9.80 -9.16 3.94
CA ALA A 245 -10.41 -10.47 4.02
C ALA A 245 -10.79 -10.85 5.46
N GLN A 246 -9.97 -10.52 6.43
CA GLN A 246 -10.26 -10.75 7.85
C GLN A 246 -11.49 -9.95 8.30
N GLU A 247 -11.58 -8.67 7.92
CA GLU A 247 -12.74 -7.83 8.20
C GLU A 247 -14.01 -8.39 7.55
N ALA A 248 -13.92 -8.82 6.30
CA ALA A 248 -15.03 -9.45 5.59
C ALA A 248 -15.50 -10.74 6.25
N LEU A 249 -14.57 -11.58 6.74
CA LEU A 249 -14.89 -12.79 7.49
C LEU A 249 -15.59 -12.47 8.81
N GLU A 250 -15.07 -11.50 9.57
CA GLU A 250 -15.68 -11.07 10.84
C GLU A 250 -17.10 -10.54 10.63
N ALA A 251 -17.31 -9.75 9.57
CA ALA A 251 -18.63 -9.27 9.17
C ALA A 251 -19.58 -10.43 8.80
N MET A 252 -19.12 -11.40 8.00
CA MET A 252 -19.90 -12.60 7.65
C MET A 252 -20.32 -13.39 8.90
N VAL A 253 -19.38 -13.62 9.82
CA VAL A 253 -19.64 -14.35 11.06
C VAL A 253 -20.68 -13.60 11.90
N ALA A 254 -20.50 -12.31 12.12
CA ALA A 254 -21.40 -11.50 12.93
C ALA A 254 -22.82 -11.46 12.32
N TYR A 255 -22.92 -11.27 11.00
CA TYR A 255 -24.19 -11.22 10.31
C TYR A 255 -24.90 -12.59 10.29
N SER A 256 -24.19 -13.66 9.94
CA SER A 256 -24.76 -14.99 9.83
C SER A 256 -25.32 -15.54 11.16
N ARG A 257 -24.78 -15.11 12.29
CA ARG A 257 -25.26 -15.44 13.65
C ARG A 257 -26.49 -14.65 14.09
N ARG A 258 -26.88 -13.61 13.36
CA ARG A 258 -28.05 -12.76 13.67
C ARG A 258 -29.17 -12.92 12.64
N ARG A 259 -28.84 -13.17 11.39
CA ARG A 259 -29.80 -13.31 10.29
C ARG A 259 -30.46 -14.68 10.31
N LYS A 260 -31.79 -14.70 10.28
CA LYS A 260 -32.58 -15.93 10.13
C LYS A 260 -33.17 -16.03 8.73
N GLN A 261 -33.20 -17.23 8.19
CA GLN A 261 -33.98 -17.61 7.03
C GLN A 261 -34.59 -18.98 7.30
N GLY A 262 -35.90 -19.17 6.98
CA GLY A 262 -36.65 -20.30 7.48
C GLY A 262 -36.67 -20.25 9.03
N ASN A 263 -36.44 -21.37 9.67
CA ASN A 263 -36.56 -21.48 11.14
C ASN A 263 -35.22 -21.47 11.89
N LYS A 264 -34.12 -21.14 11.21
CA LYS A 264 -32.76 -21.15 11.84
C LYS A 264 -31.91 -19.97 11.40
N TYR A 265 -30.81 -19.73 12.11
CA TYR A 265 -29.81 -18.75 11.71
C TYR A 265 -29.08 -19.21 10.46
N ILE A 266 -28.65 -18.26 9.61
CA ILE A 266 -28.01 -18.66 8.36
C ILE A 266 -26.66 -19.34 8.55
N CYS A 267 -25.94 -19.11 9.67
CA CYS A 267 -24.73 -19.85 10.04
C CYS A 267 -24.95 -21.35 10.30
N GLU A 268 -26.19 -21.81 10.42
CA GLU A 268 -26.53 -23.23 10.60
C GLU A 268 -26.72 -23.99 9.27
N TYR A 269 -26.62 -23.27 8.14
CA TYR A 269 -26.68 -23.89 6.80
C TYR A 269 -25.28 -24.28 6.34
N GLU A 270 -25.13 -25.50 5.82
CA GLU A 270 -23.83 -26.03 5.34
C GLU A 270 -23.20 -25.14 4.26
N ALA A 271 -24.00 -24.56 3.37
CA ALA A 271 -23.49 -23.64 2.34
C ALA A 271 -22.79 -22.42 2.94
N ILE A 272 -23.30 -21.85 4.03
CA ILE A 272 -22.66 -20.72 4.73
C ILE A 272 -21.44 -21.21 5.50
N GLN A 273 -21.50 -22.37 6.15
CA GLN A 273 -20.37 -22.95 6.85
C GLN A 273 -19.20 -23.24 5.91
N THR A 274 -19.47 -23.72 4.70
CA THR A 274 -18.45 -23.92 3.66
C THR A 274 -17.75 -22.62 3.29
N ILE A 275 -18.52 -21.54 3.05
CA ILE A 275 -17.95 -20.21 2.74
C ILE A 275 -17.05 -19.71 3.88
N LEU A 276 -17.52 -19.80 5.13
CA LEU A 276 -16.75 -19.37 6.30
C LEU A 276 -15.48 -20.20 6.49
N ALA A 277 -15.54 -21.51 6.26
CA ALA A 277 -14.39 -22.41 6.36
C ALA A 277 -13.33 -22.09 5.29
N GLU A 278 -13.73 -21.94 4.03
CA GLU A 278 -12.84 -21.55 2.93
C GLU A 278 -12.19 -20.19 3.17
N ALA A 279 -12.97 -19.20 3.58
CA ALA A 279 -12.43 -17.87 3.93
C ALA A 279 -11.38 -17.97 5.05
N SER A 280 -11.69 -18.72 6.12
CA SER A 280 -10.78 -18.88 7.26
C SER A 280 -9.45 -19.54 6.85
N VAL A 281 -9.49 -20.62 6.04
CA VAL A 281 -8.30 -21.33 5.54
C VAL A 281 -7.47 -20.42 4.64
N ASN A 282 -8.11 -19.73 3.69
CA ASN A 282 -7.42 -18.88 2.73
C ASN A 282 -6.77 -17.66 3.38
N ILE A 283 -7.43 -17.02 4.37
CA ILE A 283 -6.85 -15.92 5.15
C ILE A 283 -5.63 -16.41 5.92
N LYS A 284 -5.71 -17.57 6.57
CA LYS A 284 -4.58 -18.15 7.28
C LYS A 284 -3.41 -18.43 6.35
N ALA A 285 -3.65 -18.98 5.17
CA ALA A 285 -2.62 -19.22 4.15
C ALA A 285 -1.98 -17.90 3.69
N ALA A 286 -2.77 -16.87 3.38
CA ALA A 286 -2.25 -15.56 2.99
C ALA A 286 -1.38 -14.92 4.08
N ARG A 287 -1.85 -14.97 5.34
CA ARG A 287 -1.08 -14.46 6.49
C ARG A 287 0.24 -15.19 6.66
N SER A 288 0.26 -16.52 6.47
CA SER A 288 1.49 -17.31 6.53
C SER A 288 2.48 -16.92 5.43
N LEU A 289 2.02 -16.67 4.20
CA LEU A 289 2.87 -16.16 3.11
C LEU A 289 3.43 -14.77 3.43
N CYS A 290 2.63 -13.87 4.00
CA CYS A 290 3.08 -12.55 4.44
C CYS A 290 4.14 -12.65 5.56
N GLN A 291 3.95 -13.56 6.52
CA GLN A 291 4.91 -13.81 7.60
C GLN A 291 6.22 -14.39 7.08
N GLU A 292 6.17 -15.32 6.14
CA GLU A 292 7.36 -15.90 5.51
C GLU A 292 8.14 -14.83 4.75
N ALA A 293 7.45 -14.02 3.93
CA ALA A 293 8.07 -12.87 3.27
C ALA A 293 8.71 -11.91 4.28
N GLY A 294 8.01 -11.62 5.40
CA GLY A 294 8.51 -10.76 6.48
C GLY A 294 9.79 -11.28 7.12
N LYS A 295 9.85 -12.58 7.45
CA LYS A 295 11.05 -13.24 8.00
C LYS A 295 12.23 -13.14 7.04
N LYS A 296 12.03 -13.50 5.76
CA LYS A 296 13.08 -13.39 4.75
C LYS A 296 13.59 -11.96 4.56
N ARG A 297 12.72 -10.95 4.72
CA ARG A 297 13.11 -9.54 4.69
C ARG A 297 13.98 -9.16 5.89
N GLN A 298 13.62 -9.60 7.11
CA GLN A 298 14.44 -9.38 8.32
C GLN A 298 15.81 -10.02 8.17
N ASP A 299 15.88 -11.25 7.64
CA ASP A 299 17.09 -12.01 7.43
C ASP A 299 17.91 -11.53 6.21
N ARG A 300 17.42 -10.53 5.47
CA ARG A 300 18.01 -10.04 4.20
C ARG A 300 18.26 -11.17 3.19
N HIS A 301 17.37 -12.15 3.18
CA HIS A 301 17.47 -13.31 2.29
C HIS A 301 17.27 -12.89 0.83
N THR A 302 17.97 -13.54 -0.10
CA THR A 302 17.89 -13.25 -1.55
C THR A 302 16.49 -13.44 -2.12
N ASP A 303 15.71 -14.34 -1.57
CA ASP A 303 14.34 -14.63 -2.00
C ASP A 303 13.28 -13.68 -1.42
N ALA A 304 13.66 -12.71 -0.57
CA ALA A 304 12.69 -11.82 0.09
C ALA A 304 11.75 -11.11 -0.90
N VAL A 305 12.28 -10.68 -2.05
CA VAL A 305 11.52 -9.97 -3.09
C VAL A 305 10.50 -10.90 -3.77
N ILE A 306 10.91 -12.14 -4.09
CA ILE A 306 9.98 -13.08 -4.74
C ILE A 306 8.91 -13.58 -3.77
N GLU A 307 9.24 -13.84 -2.52
CA GLU A 307 8.26 -14.21 -1.51
C GLU A 307 7.24 -13.08 -1.25
N THR A 308 7.69 -11.83 -1.24
CA THR A 308 6.82 -10.66 -1.20
C THR A 308 5.88 -10.61 -2.41
N THR A 309 6.40 -10.90 -3.60
CA THR A 309 5.61 -10.92 -4.84
C THR A 309 4.55 -12.03 -4.80
N ILE A 310 4.90 -13.22 -4.33
CA ILE A 310 3.99 -14.37 -4.15
C ILE A 310 2.91 -14.02 -3.12
N ALA A 311 3.31 -13.47 -1.98
CA ALA A 311 2.39 -13.07 -0.92
C ALA A 311 1.37 -12.03 -1.43
N LYS A 312 1.83 -10.98 -2.14
CA LYS A 312 0.94 -9.96 -2.72
C LYS A 312 -0.02 -10.55 -3.75
N TYR A 313 0.48 -11.37 -4.65
CA TYR A 313 -0.34 -12.02 -5.67
C TYR A 313 -1.44 -12.88 -5.06
N PHE A 314 -1.08 -13.74 -4.10
CA PHE A 314 -2.05 -14.59 -3.42
C PHE A 314 -3.05 -13.79 -2.60
N ALA A 315 -2.57 -12.87 -1.73
CA ALA A 315 -3.41 -12.13 -0.80
C ALA A 315 -4.41 -11.21 -1.51
N SER A 316 -4.04 -10.55 -2.61
CA SER A 316 -4.97 -9.68 -3.36
C SER A 316 -6.11 -10.48 -4.01
N LYS A 317 -5.83 -11.62 -4.60
CA LYS A 317 -6.85 -12.50 -5.19
C LYS A 317 -7.74 -13.13 -4.12
N MET A 318 -7.15 -13.58 -3.03
CA MET A 318 -7.85 -14.12 -1.87
C MET A 318 -8.80 -13.08 -1.27
N ALA A 319 -8.33 -11.85 -1.08
CA ALA A 319 -9.16 -10.76 -0.57
C ALA A 319 -10.39 -10.50 -1.45
N MET A 320 -10.21 -10.47 -2.77
CA MET A 320 -11.31 -10.30 -3.72
C MET A 320 -12.33 -11.45 -3.62
N LYS A 321 -11.86 -12.70 -3.50
CA LYS A 321 -12.76 -13.87 -3.33
C LYS A 321 -13.55 -13.76 -2.04
N VAL A 322 -12.89 -13.50 -0.90
CA VAL A 322 -13.53 -13.43 0.42
C VAL A 322 -14.51 -12.26 0.50
N ALA A 323 -14.14 -11.09 -0.06
CA ALA A 323 -15.02 -9.94 -0.09
C ALA A 323 -16.26 -10.17 -0.99
N THR A 324 -16.10 -10.89 -2.10
CA THR A 324 -17.23 -11.33 -2.96
C THR A 324 -18.18 -12.25 -2.18
N ASP A 325 -17.64 -13.23 -1.48
CA ASP A 325 -18.41 -14.14 -0.64
C ASP A 325 -19.13 -13.40 0.51
N ALA A 326 -18.51 -12.35 1.06
CA ALA A 326 -19.14 -11.54 2.08
C ALA A 326 -20.39 -10.82 1.56
N VAL A 327 -20.32 -10.21 0.39
CA VAL A 327 -21.50 -9.62 -0.28
C VAL A 327 -22.58 -10.68 -0.49
N GLN A 328 -22.21 -11.89 -0.93
CA GLN A 328 -23.14 -13.01 -1.15
C GLN A 328 -23.82 -13.45 0.15
N VAL A 329 -23.09 -13.59 1.25
CA VAL A 329 -23.64 -13.99 2.57
C VAL A 329 -24.64 -12.95 3.10
N PHE A 330 -24.40 -11.67 2.84
CA PHE A 330 -25.33 -10.61 3.23
C PHE A 330 -26.58 -10.52 2.35
N GLY A 331 -26.55 -11.14 1.15
CA GLY A 331 -27.67 -11.10 0.21
C GLY A 331 -28.01 -9.66 -0.20
N GLY A 332 -29.30 -9.28 -0.22
CA GLY A 332 -29.71 -7.91 -0.57
C GLY A 332 -29.06 -6.81 0.30
N ASN A 333 -28.78 -7.11 1.56
CA ASN A 333 -28.08 -6.17 2.45
C ASN A 333 -26.62 -5.94 2.02
N GLY A 334 -26.02 -6.87 1.27
CA GLY A 334 -24.67 -6.73 0.74
C GLY A 334 -24.51 -5.63 -0.31
N PHE A 335 -25.60 -5.10 -0.86
CA PHE A 335 -25.59 -3.95 -1.78
C PHE A 335 -25.72 -2.60 -1.06
N SER A 336 -26.08 -2.62 0.23
CA SER A 336 -26.34 -1.41 1.00
C SER A 336 -25.06 -0.85 1.64
N ARG A 337 -24.85 0.45 1.53
CA ARG A 337 -23.77 1.16 2.24
C ARG A 337 -23.93 1.20 3.76
N GLU A 338 -25.05 0.71 4.29
CA GLU A 338 -25.24 0.49 5.73
C GLU A 338 -24.38 -0.63 6.30
N TYR A 339 -23.85 -1.50 5.42
CA TYR A 339 -22.99 -2.62 5.78
C TYR A 339 -21.61 -2.49 5.14
N PRO A 340 -20.54 -2.95 5.80
CA PRO A 340 -19.18 -2.72 5.32
C PRO A 340 -18.80 -3.54 4.08
N VAL A 341 -19.55 -4.61 3.76
CA VAL A 341 -19.12 -5.63 2.80
C VAL A 341 -19.07 -5.11 1.35
N GLU A 342 -19.93 -4.17 0.97
CA GLU A 342 -19.90 -3.56 -0.36
C GLU A 342 -18.61 -2.70 -0.54
N ARG A 343 -18.20 -1.98 0.53
CA ARG A 343 -16.98 -1.20 0.54
C ARG A 343 -15.76 -2.12 0.48
N LEU A 344 -15.72 -3.15 1.30
CA LEU A 344 -14.64 -4.14 1.30
C LEU A 344 -14.47 -4.84 -0.07
N PHE A 345 -15.58 -5.11 -0.77
CA PHE A 345 -15.56 -5.65 -2.13
C PHE A 345 -14.89 -4.68 -3.11
N ARG A 346 -15.23 -3.39 -3.08
CA ARG A 346 -14.64 -2.37 -3.93
C ARG A 346 -13.15 -2.16 -3.62
N GLU A 347 -12.78 -2.09 -2.35
CA GLU A 347 -11.40 -1.95 -1.87
C GLU A 347 -10.54 -3.16 -2.24
N ALA A 348 -11.06 -4.38 -2.11
CA ALA A 348 -10.34 -5.60 -2.48
C ALA A 348 -9.96 -5.62 -3.96
N LYS A 349 -10.82 -5.09 -4.85
CA LYS A 349 -10.52 -5.02 -6.28
C LYS A 349 -9.30 -4.15 -6.60
N VAL A 350 -9.12 -3.07 -5.88
CA VAL A 350 -7.99 -2.15 -6.08
C VAL A 350 -6.65 -2.87 -5.82
N LEU A 351 -6.60 -3.79 -4.85
CA LEU A 351 -5.37 -4.52 -4.51
C LEU A 351 -4.87 -5.43 -5.65
N GLU A 352 -5.73 -5.87 -6.57
CA GLU A 352 -5.31 -6.63 -7.75
C GLU A 352 -4.63 -5.77 -8.82
N ILE A 353 -4.78 -4.43 -8.74
CA ILE A 353 -4.36 -3.46 -9.75
C ILE A 353 -3.08 -2.74 -9.32
N ILE A 354 -3.05 -2.21 -8.10
CA ILE A 354 -1.94 -1.39 -7.59
C ILE A 354 -0.69 -2.22 -7.27
N GLU A 355 0.47 -1.55 -7.20
CA GLU A 355 1.80 -2.14 -6.93
C GLU A 355 2.20 -3.27 -7.90
N GLY A 356 1.70 -3.16 -9.13
CA GLY A 356 1.81 -4.18 -10.16
C GLY A 356 0.58 -5.07 -10.19
N THR A 357 -0.10 -5.07 -11.35
CA THR A 357 -1.30 -5.89 -11.54
C THR A 357 -1.00 -7.36 -11.36
N SER A 358 -2.03 -8.17 -11.06
CA SER A 358 -1.88 -9.63 -10.97
C SER A 358 -1.20 -10.20 -12.21
N GLN A 359 -1.48 -9.64 -13.40
CA GLN A 359 -0.89 -10.06 -14.67
C GLN A 359 0.60 -9.69 -14.81
N VAL A 360 1.04 -8.60 -14.20
CA VAL A 360 2.47 -8.22 -14.13
C VAL A 360 3.24 -9.13 -13.19
N LEU A 361 2.63 -9.59 -12.11
CA LEU A 361 3.30 -10.45 -11.11
C LEU A 361 3.42 -11.90 -11.58
N GLN A 362 2.45 -12.41 -12.35
CA GLN A 362 2.44 -13.79 -12.84
C GLN A 362 3.73 -14.19 -13.60
N PRO A 363 4.21 -13.43 -14.60
CA PRO A 363 5.46 -13.77 -15.29
C PRO A 363 6.68 -13.78 -14.36
N ILE A 364 6.73 -12.88 -13.37
CA ILE A 364 7.83 -12.80 -12.39
C ILE A 364 7.88 -14.10 -11.58
N ILE A 365 6.72 -14.55 -11.09
CA ILE A 365 6.60 -15.79 -10.30
C ILE A 365 6.91 -17.01 -11.17
N ALA A 366 6.39 -17.05 -12.41
CA ALA A 366 6.63 -18.15 -13.34
C ALA A 366 8.11 -18.29 -13.72
N GLN A 367 8.80 -17.18 -14.01
CA GLN A 367 10.24 -17.18 -14.32
C GLN A 367 11.06 -17.68 -13.13
N HIS A 368 10.72 -17.27 -11.91
CA HIS A 368 11.38 -17.79 -10.71
C HIS A 368 11.19 -19.31 -10.58
N ALA A 369 9.98 -19.82 -10.77
CA ALA A 369 9.71 -21.27 -10.70
C ALA A 369 10.49 -22.06 -11.76
N LEU A 370 10.53 -21.57 -12.99
CA LEU A 370 11.29 -22.18 -14.07
C LEU A 370 12.80 -22.24 -13.74
N HIS A 371 13.36 -21.15 -13.22
CA HIS A 371 14.77 -21.10 -12.84
C HIS A 371 15.09 -22.05 -11.69
N THR A 372 14.27 -22.05 -10.63
CA THR A 372 14.50 -22.86 -9.42
C THR A 372 14.37 -24.35 -9.70
N CYS A 373 13.38 -24.77 -10.50
CA CYS A 373 13.18 -26.17 -10.86
C CYS A 373 14.27 -26.68 -11.80
N SER A 374 14.76 -25.86 -12.73
CA SER A 374 15.85 -26.26 -13.64
C SER A 374 17.18 -26.49 -12.92
N GLN A 375 17.49 -25.68 -11.90
CA GLN A 375 18.74 -25.84 -11.12
C GLN A 375 18.75 -27.10 -10.25
N LYS A 376 17.58 -27.58 -9.80
CA LYS A 376 17.49 -28.80 -8.95
C LYS A 376 17.58 -30.11 -9.73
N GLY A 377 17.98 -30.10 -11.01
CA GLY A 377 18.11 -31.29 -11.82
C GLY A 377 16.78 -32.00 -12.11
N GLY A 378 15.70 -31.29 -12.05
CA GLY A 378 14.34 -31.75 -12.33
C GLY A 378 14.08 -31.92 -13.84
N LEU A 379 14.99 -32.52 -14.57
CA LEU A 379 14.67 -33.07 -15.87
C LEU A 379 13.66 -34.19 -15.68
N LEU A 380 12.49 -34.03 -16.31
CA LEU A 380 11.54 -35.10 -16.51
C LEU A 380 12.29 -36.42 -16.76
N ARG A 381 12.30 -37.32 -15.78
CA ARG A 381 12.52 -38.73 -16.04
C ARG A 381 11.25 -39.21 -16.72
N ILE A 382 11.15 -39.04 -18.05
CA ILE A 382 10.22 -39.76 -18.90
C ILE A 382 10.67 -41.19 -19.01
#